data_3c6744893baee5d019cda3489c42935c
#
_entry.id   3c6744893baee5d019cda3489c42935c
#
_cell.length_a   1.000
_cell.length_b   1.000
_cell.length_c   1.000
_cell.angle_alpha   90.00
_cell.angle_beta   90.00
_cell.angle_gamma   90.00
#
_symmetry.space_group_name_H-M   'P 1'
#
loop_
_entity.id
_entity.type
_entity.pdbx_description
1 polymer ?
#
loop_
_entity_poly.entity_id
_entity_poly.type
_entity_poly.pdbx_seq_one_letter_code
_entity_poly.pdbx_strand_id
1 'polypeptide(L)'
;MVTIGGIEIETPLALGPMAGVTDMAFRTICREQGAGLTCTEMVSAKALCYQDNKSVPLLQMGENETPAAAQIFGSDPVCMEEGAAIAREVSGADIIDINMGCPVPKVANSGDGSGLMKNPDLAVKVAEAVIRGARCPVTVKFRLGWDKGSINCVEFAKAMEEAGAAAVAVHGRTKVQMYSGTANWDWIREVKKAVKIPVIANGDVFKGEDAPRILKYTGADMAMIGRGVFGNPWIFAQCKAALEGRPIPELPPLAERCDTAVRQFEMAAKNKGEKIACLEARKQYAWYLKGVPHAGYYKEQIVKITTLEDVYRVTKGIKRDLC
;
A
#
# COMPACT_ATOMS: atom_id res chain seq x y z
N MET A 1 4.86 7.89 18.11
CA MET A 1 3.44 7.43 18.11
C MET A 1 2.61 8.44 17.32
N VAL A 2 1.75 7.99 16.43
CA VAL A 2 0.84 8.84 15.62
C VAL A 2 -0.58 8.35 15.87
N THR A 3 -1.54 9.28 15.95
CA THR A 3 -2.96 8.93 16.15
C THR A 3 -3.77 9.32 14.92
N ILE A 4 -4.50 8.40 14.34
CA ILE A 4 -5.42 8.62 13.20
C ILE A 4 -6.84 8.30 13.66
N GLY A 5 -7.69 9.33 13.80
CA GLY A 5 -9.08 9.14 14.21
C GLY A 5 -9.27 8.37 15.53
N GLY A 6 -8.34 8.52 16.48
CA GLY A 6 -8.32 7.77 17.75
C GLY A 6 -7.59 6.43 17.72
N ILE A 7 -7.15 5.96 16.54
CA ILE A 7 -6.35 4.73 16.40
C ILE A 7 -4.87 5.07 16.60
N GLU A 8 -4.24 4.45 17.57
CA GLU A 8 -2.81 4.63 17.85
C GLU A 8 -1.95 3.77 16.92
N ILE A 9 -0.93 4.39 16.33
CA ILE A 9 0.03 3.75 15.44
C ILE A 9 1.43 3.92 16.06
N GLU A 10 1.97 2.82 16.58
CA GLU A 10 3.23 2.83 17.31
C GLU A 10 4.42 3.24 16.44
N THR A 11 4.53 2.64 15.26
CA THR A 11 5.61 2.92 14.31
C THR A 11 5.09 3.82 13.19
N PRO A 12 5.69 4.99 12.93
CA PRO A 12 5.20 5.95 11.92
C PRO A 12 5.54 5.50 10.48
N LEU A 13 5.35 4.22 10.20
CA LEU A 13 5.61 3.57 8.92
C LEU A 13 4.35 2.86 8.42
N ALA A 14 3.91 3.18 7.21
CA ALA A 14 2.76 2.54 6.59
C ALA A 14 3.17 1.74 5.34
N LEU A 15 2.56 0.58 5.14
CA LEU A 15 2.63 -0.16 3.87
C LEU A 15 1.61 0.42 2.90
N GLY A 16 2.08 0.88 1.74
CA GLY A 16 1.19 1.43 0.71
C GLY A 16 0.42 0.35 -0.04
N PRO A 17 -0.87 0.57 -0.36
CA PRO A 17 -1.69 -0.37 -1.12
C PRO A 17 -1.19 -0.55 -2.55
N MET A 18 -1.00 -1.79 -2.99
CA MET A 18 -0.51 -2.12 -4.34
C MET A 18 -1.16 -3.40 -4.87
N ALA A 19 -1.99 -3.27 -5.91
CA ALA A 19 -2.67 -4.39 -6.53
C ALA A 19 -1.70 -5.49 -7.03
N GLY A 20 -1.98 -6.74 -6.69
CA GLY A 20 -1.14 -7.92 -6.98
C GLY A 20 0.16 -7.96 -6.17
N VAL A 21 0.24 -7.21 -5.05
CA VAL A 21 1.42 -7.16 -4.18
C VAL A 21 1.06 -7.21 -2.71
N THR A 22 0.18 -6.34 -2.25
CA THR A 22 -0.13 -6.19 -0.82
C THR A 22 -1.35 -7.03 -0.43
N ASP A 23 -1.33 -8.30 -0.82
CA ASP A 23 -2.26 -9.29 -0.32
C ASP A 23 -2.07 -9.59 1.18
N MET A 24 -3.01 -10.29 1.79
CA MET A 24 -2.96 -10.61 3.22
C MET A 24 -1.62 -11.25 3.62
N ALA A 25 -1.10 -12.19 2.83
CA ALA A 25 0.15 -12.87 3.13
C ALA A 25 1.34 -11.91 3.21
N PHE A 26 1.47 -11.01 2.24
CA PHE A 26 2.57 -10.05 2.23
C PHE A 26 2.40 -8.96 3.30
N ARG A 27 1.17 -8.50 3.56
CA ARG A 27 0.90 -7.55 4.64
C ARG A 27 1.25 -8.12 6.01
N THR A 28 0.93 -9.41 6.26
CA THR A 28 1.32 -10.12 7.49
C THR A 28 2.83 -10.10 7.68
N ILE A 29 3.60 -10.43 6.65
CA ILE A 29 5.07 -10.39 6.72
C ILE A 29 5.59 -8.98 6.96
N CYS A 30 5.05 -7.96 6.29
CA CYS A 30 5.43 -6.56 6.51
C CYS A 30 5.10 -6.11 7.94
N ARG A 31 3.97 -6.56 8.50
CA ARG A 31 3.59 -6.27 9.88
C ARG A 31 4.59 -6.86 10.87
N GLU A 32 4.99 -8.10 10.69
CA GLU A 32 6.03 -8.77 11.49
C GLU A 32 7.37 -8.04 11.43
N GLN A 33 7.67 -7.37 10.31
CA GLN A 33 8.86 -6.55 10.14
C GLN A 33 8.73 -5.12 10.70
N GLY A 34 7.59 -4.77 11.30
CA GLY A 34 7.39 -3.50 11.99
C GLY A 34 6.64 -2.42 11.21
N ALA A 35 5.88 -2.79 10.16
CA ALA A 35 4.91 -1.86 9.58
C ALA A 35 3.88 -1.45 10.64
N GLY A 36 3.77 -0.15 10.92
CA GLY A 36 2.85 0.38 11.92
C GLY A 36 1.40 0.40 11.45
N LEU A 37 1.18 0.58 10.14
CA LEU A 37 -0.12 0.53 9.48
C LEU A 37 0.01 -0.25 8.17
N THR A 38 -0.89 -1.21 7.95
CA THR A 38 -1.04 -1.89 6.66
C THR A 38 -2.30 -1.43 5.95
N CYS A 39 -2.35 -1.62 4.62
CA CYS A 39 -3.51 -1.29 3.82
C CYS A 39 -3.75 -2.40 2.79
N THR A 40 -5.01 -2.82 2.64
CA THR A 40 -5.38 -3.84 1.65
C THR A 40 -5.10 -3.38 0.23
N GLU A 41 -5.19 -4.28 -0.72
CA GLU A 41 -5.35 -3.90 -2.13
C GLU A 41 -6.65 -3.11 -2.30
N MET A 42 -6.71 -2.27 -3.34
CA MET A 42 -7.89 -1.46 -3.59
C MET A 42 -9.04 -2.30 -4.15
N VAL A 43 -10.23 -2.16 -3.59
CA VAL A 43 -11.44 -2.86 -4.01
C VAL A 43 -12.49 -1.87 -4.52
N SER A 44 -13.16 -2.22 -5.62
CA SER A 44 -14.24 -1.39 -6.16
C SER A 44 -15.46 -1.40 -5.23
N ALA A 45 -15.88 -0.23 -4.74
CA ALA A 45 -17.10 -0.09 -3.95
C ALA A 45 -18.32 -0.61 -4.73
N LYS A 46 -18.40 -0.30 -6.01
CA LYS A 46 -19.45 -0.81 -6.90
C LYS A 46 -19.46 -2.34 -6.97
N ALA A 47 -18.29 -2.99 -7.03
CA ALA A 47 -18.21 -4.46 -7.03
C ALA A 47 -18.73 -5.05 -5.72
N LEU A 48 -18.46 -4.40 -4.58
CA LEU A 48 -18.99 -4.80 -3.27
C LEU A 48 -20.50 -4.71 -3.22
N CYS A 49 -21.10 -3.61 -3.68
CA CYS A 49 -22.57 -3.45 -3.75
C CYS A 49 -23.23 -4.52 -4.62
N TYR A 50 -22.57 -4.98 -5.68
CA TYR A 50 -23.06 -6.09 -6.53
C TYR A 50 -22.65 -7.49 -6.03
N GLN A 51 -22.13 -7.60 -4.81
CA GLN A 51 -21.75 -8.87 -4.16
C GLN A 51 -20.76 -9.72 -4.99
N ASP A 52 -19.77 -9.04 -5.64
CA ASP A 52 -18.73 -9.74 -6.39
C ASP A 52 -17.82 -10.55 -5.44
N ASN A 53 -17.98 -11.88 -5.48
CA ASN A 53 -17.23 -12.82 -4.64
C ASN A 53 -15.70 -12.76 -4.84
N LYS A 54 -15.21 -12.14 -5.92
CA LYS A 54 -13.76 -11.98 -6.16
C LYS A 54 -13.16 -10.81 -5.38
N SER A 55 -13.98 -9.88 -4.94
CA SER A 55 -13.56 -8.69 -4.21
C SER A 55 -13.37 -8.96 -2.71
N VAL A 56 -14.14 -9.85 -2.13
CA VAL A 56 -14.11 -10.19 -0.70
C VAL A 56 -12.73 -10.70 -0.23
N PRO A 57 -12.06 -11.64 -0.93
CA PRO A 57 -10.74 -12.13 -0.51
C PRO A 57 -9.65 -11.03 -0.44
N LEU A 58 -9.79 -9.94 -1.21
CA LEU A 58 -8.85 -8.83 -1.18
C LEU A 58 -8.96 -7.98 0.10
N LEU A 59 -10.11 -8.05 0.79
CA LEU A 59 -10.38 -7.33 2.03
C LEU A 59 -10.01 -8.13 3.30
N GLN A 60 -9.68 -9.41 3.18
CA GLN A 60 -9.34 -10.23 4.34
C GLN A 60 -8.09 -9.72 5.06
N MET A 61 -8.18 -9.64 6.40
CA MET A 61 -7.07 -9.27 7.28
C MET A 61 -6.34 -10.52 7.80
N GLY A 62 -5.05 -10.38 8.08
CA GLY A 62 -4.28 -11.38 8.81
C GLY A 62 -4.67 -11.41 10.30
N GLU A 63 -4.35 -12.51 10.99
CA GLU A 63 -4.76 -12.77 12.39
C GLU A 63 -4.35 -11.65 13.37
N ASN A 64 -3.17 -11.05 13.19
CA ASN A 64 -2.65 -9.97 14.05
C ASN A 64 -2.40 -8.67 13.25
N GLU A 65 -3.19 -8.43 12.23
CA GLU A 65 -3.04 -7.29 11.33
C GLU A 65 -3.85 -6.08 11.83
N THR A 66 -3.46 -5.53 13.00
CA THR A 66 -4.06 -4.32 13.57
C THR A 66 -2.96 -3.37 14.09
N PRO A 67 -3.05 -2.04 13.83
CA PRO A 67 -4.05 -1.38 13.03
C PRO A 67 -3.89 -1.62 11.52
N ALA A 68 -5.02 -1.74 10.81
CA ALA A 68 -5.07 -1.96 9.37
C ALA A 68 -6.18 -1.14 8.70
N ALA A 69 -5.95 -0.78 7.43
CA ALA A 69 -6.93 -0.09 6.60
C ALA A 69 -7.43 -1.00 5.46
N ALA A 70 -8.73 -0.94 5.18
CA ALA A 70 -9.31 -1.51 3.96
C ALA A 70 -9.48 -0.41 2.92
N GLN A 71 -8.88 -0.58 1.72
CA GLN A 71 -8.94 0.45 0.68
C GLN A 71 -10.03 0.16 -0.34
N ILE A 72 -10.91 1.15 -0.54
CA ILE A 72 -11.94 1.12 -1.57
C ILE A 72 -11.73 2.23 -2.61
N PHE A 73 -12.30 2.05 -3.81
CA PHE A 73 -12.32 3.08 -4.85
C PHE A 73 -13.65 3.12 -5.59
N GLY A 74 -13.98 4.29 -6.10
CA GLY A 74 -15.18 4.60 -6.88
C GLY A 74 -15.39 6.11 -6.93
N SER A 75 -16.31 6.56 -7.78
CA SER A 75 -16.70 7.97 -7.93
C SER A 75 -18.19 8.23 -7.72
N ASP A 76 -18.99 7.19 -7.52
CA ASP A 76 -20.42 7.30 -7.19
C ASP A 76 -20.60 7.37 -5.67
N PRO A 77 -21.06 8.49 -5.09
CA PRO A 77 -21.19 8.64 -3.65
C PRO A 77 -22.11 7.59 -3.00
N VAL A 78 -23.19 7.16 -3.67
CA VAL A 78 -24.13 6.16 -3.13
C VAL A 78 -23.44 4.80 -3.01
N CYS A 79 -22.81 4.34 -4.09
CA CYS A 79 -22.06 3.09 -4.07
C CYS A 79 -20.86 3.16 -3.09
N MET A 80 -20.23 4.34 -2.92
CA MET A 80 -19.12 4.50 -2.01
C MET A 80 -19.54 4.44 -0.54
N GLU A 81 -20.71 4.97 -0.19
CA GLU A 81 -21.29 4.87 1.15
C GLU A 81 -21.60 3.41 1.53
N GLU A 82 -22.34 2.72 0.66
CA GLU A 82 -22.69 1.31 0.84
C GLU A 82 -21.46 0.39 0.83
N GLY A 83 -20.56 0.60 -0.16
CA GLY A 83 -19.33 -0.15 -0.28
C GLY A 83 -18.39 0.03 0.91
N ALA A 84 -18.38 1.20 1.55
CA ALA A 84 -17.61 1.44 2.77
C ALA A 84 -18.17 0.63 3.96
N ALA A 85 -19.48 0.60 4.11
CA ALA A 85 -20.13 -0.20 5.15
C ALA A 85 -19.81 -1.70 4.98
N ILE A 86 -19.96 -2.22 3.74
CA ILE A 86 -19.62 -3.61 3.40
C ILE A 86 -18.13 -3.90 3.64
N ALA A 87 -17.25 -3.01 3.16
CA ALA A 87 -15.81 -3.20 3.34
C ALA A 87 -15.43 -3.25 4.81
N ARG A 88 -16.00 -2.39 5.65
CA ARG A 88 -15.79 -2.39 7.10
C ARG A 88 -16.27 -3.67 7.77
N GLU A 89 -17.46 -4.13 7.43
CA GLU A 89 -18.06 -5.34 7.98
C GLU A 89 -17.25 -6.60 7.60
N VAL A 90 -16.91 -6.72 6.31
CA VAL A 90 -16.21 -7.90 5.77
C VAL A 90 -14.76 -7.98 6.24
N SER A 91 -14.07 -6.84 6.27
CA SER A 91 -12.64 -6.82 6.64
C SER A 91 -12.39 -6.78 8.14
N GLY A 92 -13.28 -6.19 8.90
CA GLY A 92 -13.03 -5.82 10.30
C GLY A 92 -11.93 -4.76 10.47
N ALA A 93 -11.50 -4.10 9.38
CA ALA A 93 -10.41 -3.11 9.38
C ALA A 93 -10.67 -1.95 10.35
N ASP A 94 -9.63 -1.41 10.96
CA ASP A 94 -9.74 -0.28 11.88
C ASP A 94 -10.05 1.04 11.16
N ILE A 95 -9.64 1.14 9.89
CA ILE A 95 -9.71 2.33 9.05
C ILE A 95 -10.28 1.93 7.68
N ILE A 96 -11.11 2.79 7.07
CA ILE A 96 -11.42 2.72 5.64
C ILE A 96 -10.59 3.77 4.92
N ASP A 97 -9.83 3.36 3.90
CA ASP A 97 -9.01 4.26 3.08
C ASP A 97 -9.65 4.43 1.69
N ILE A 98 -9.71 5.68 1.21
CA ILE A 98 -10.26 6.00 -0.11
C ILE A 98 -9.11 6.18 -1.10
N ASN A 99 -9.12 5.39 -2.18
CA ASN A 99 -8.17 5.58 -3.26
C ASN A 99 -8.61 6.72 -4.19
N MET A 100 -7.91 7.84 -4.11
CA MET A 100 -8.03 8.96 -5.04
C MET A 100 -6.71 9.21 -5.80
N GLY A 101 -5.85 8.17 -5.93
CA GLY A 101 -4.52 8.31 -6.50
C GLY A 101 -4.11 7.25 -7.54
N CYS A 102 -4.93 6.25 -7.81
CA CYS A 102 -4.62 5.21 -8.80
C CYS A 102 -4.47 5.83 -10.20
N PRO A 103 -3.27 5.68 -10.85
CA PRO A 103 -3.04 6.31 -12.15
C PRO A 103 -3.43 5.43 -13.34
N VAL A 104 -3.85 4.19 -13.10
CA VAL A 104 -4.14 3.20 -14.14
C VAL A 104 -5.27 3.72 -15.05
N PRO A 105 -5.10 3.74 -16.40
CA PRO A 105 -6.08 4.32 -17.29
C PRO A 105 -7.51 3.77 -17.12
N LYS A 106 -7.66 2.47 -16.91
CA LYS A 106 -8.97 1.82 -16.67
C LYS A 106 -9.71 2.41 -15.46
N VAL A 107 -8.98 2.88 -14.43
CA VAL A 107 -9.56 3.48 -13.21
C VAL A 107 -9.67 5.00 -13.38
N ALA A 108 -8.57 5.66 -13.76
CA ALA A 108 -8.53 7.12 -13.80
C ALA A 108 -9.39 7.75 -14.90
N ASN A 109 -9.55 7.07 -16.05
CA ASN A 109 -10.35 7.58 -17.15
C ASN A 109 -11.86 7.39 -16.94
N SER A 110 -12.27 6.48 -16.03
CA SER A 110 -13.68 6.36 -15.61
C SER A 110 -14.09 7.38 -14.55
N GLY A 111 -13.18 8.26 -14.12
CA GLY A 111 -13.42 9.25 -13.07
C GLY A 111 -13.05 8.79 -11.67
N ASP A 112 -12.64 7.51 -11.51
CA ASP A 112 -12.24 6.93 -10.24
C ASP A 112 -10.76 7.20 -9.93
N GLY A 113 -10.33 6.88 -8.71
CA GLY A 113 -8.94 7.02 -8.30
C GLY A 113 -8.41 8.43 -8.55
N SER A 114 -7.32 8.59 -9.30
CA SER A 114 -6.77 9.93 -9.60
C SER A 114 -7.66 10.79 -10.52
N GLY A 115 -8.71 10.21 -11.11
CA GLY A 115 -9.73 10.95 -11.85
C GLY A 115 -10.49 11.95 -10.97
N LEU A 116 -10.72 11.60 -9.70
CA LEU A 116 -11.37 12.47 -8.71
C LEU A 116 -10.59 13.77 -8.45
N MET A 117 -9.28 13.79 -8.60
CA MET A 117 -8.49 15.01 -8.45
C MET A 117 -8.82 16.09 -9.51
N LYS A 118 -9.47 15.73 -10.62
CA LYS A 118 -9.97 16.67 -11.62
C LYS A 118 -11.33 17.26 -11.25
N ASN A 119 -12.02 16.68 -10.26
CA ASN A 119 -13.33 17.13 -9.79
C ASN A 119 -13.35 17.10 -8.25
N PRO A 120 -12.73 18.10 -7.59
CA PRO A 120 -12.67 18.17 -6.13
C PRO A 120 -14.04 18.18 -5.45
N ASP A 121 -15.05 18.80 -6.04
CA ASP A 121 -16.42 18.83 -5.47
C ASP A 121 -17.03 17.43 -5.40
N LEU A 122 -16.78 16.59 -6.41
CA LEU A 122 -17.21 15.19 -6.40
C LEU A 122 -16.38 14.39 -5.39
N ALA A 123 -15.08 14.67 -5.28
CA ALA A 123 -14.21 14.00 -4.31
C ALA A 123 -14.67 14.26 -2.85
N VAL A 124 -15.10 15.49 -2.55
CA VAL A 124 -15.70 15.85 -1.25
C VAL A 124 -16.97 15.03 -1.00
N LYS A 125 -17.90 14.98 -1.95
CA LYS A 125 -19.14 14.18 -1.83
C LYS A 125 -18.86 12.70 -1.60
N VAL A 126 -17.85 12.17 -2.28
CA VAL A 126 -17.38 10.77 -2.10
C VAL A 126 -16.80 10.58 -0.70
N ALA A 127 -15.94 11.47 -0.23
CA ALA A 127 -15.36 11.40 1.11
C ALA A 127 -16.43 11.44 2.21
N GLU A 128 -17.35 12.39 2.14
CA GLU A 128 -18.47 12.50 3.08
C GLU A 128 -19.37 11.25 3.09
N ALA A 129 -19.66 10.68 1.91
CA ALA A 129 -20.43 9.45 1.78
C ALA A 129 -19.73 8.27 2.46
N VAL A 130 -18.42 8.08 2.19
CA VAL A 130 -17.63 7.03 2.83
C VAL A 130 -17.58 7.20 4.36
N ILE A 131 -17.42 8.43 4.85
CA ILE A 131 -17.39 8.72 6.29
C ILE A 131 -18.72 8.33 6.95
N ARG A 132 -19.86 8.60 6.30
CA ARG A 132 -21.16 8.15 6.81
C ARG A 132 -21.30 6.63 6.83
N GLY A 133 -20.86 5.95 5.76
CA GLY A 133 -21.00 4.49 5.62
C GLY A 133 -20.04 3.68 6.48
N ALA A 134 -18.78 4.11 6.59
CA ALA A 134 -17.70 3.36 7.25
C ALA A 134 -17.89 3.18 8.78
N ARG A 135 -18.44 4.17 9.47
CA ARG A 135 -18.59 4.22 10.94
C ARG A 135 -17.28 3.95 11.70
N CYS A 136 -16.16 4.30 11.09
CA CYS A 136 -14.81 4.25 11.63
C CYS A 136 -14.00 5.39 11.02
N PRO A 137 -12.76 5.67 11.48
CA PRO A 137 -11.90 6.66 10.84
C PRO A 137 -11.72 6.39 9.35
N VAL A 138 -11.78 7.46 8.54
CA VAL A 138 -11.59 7.39 7.09
C VAL A 138 -10.34 8.17 6.71
N THR A 139 -9.49 7.58 5.88
CA THR A 139 -8.32 8.23 5.30
C THR A 139 -8.45 8.36 3.78
N VAL A 140 -7.72 9.29 3.19
CA VAL A 140 -7.76 9.52 1.75
C VAL A 140 -6.34 9.48 1.18
N LYS A 141 -6.10 8.63 0.17
CA LYS A 141 -4.82 8.53 -0.50
C LYS A 141 -4.88 9.08 -1.92
N PHE A 142 -4.07 10.11 -2.20
CA PHE A 142 -4.07 10.81 -3.49
C PHE A 142 -2.67 11.18 -3.98
N ARG A 143 -2.59 11.87 -5.12
CA ARG A 143 -1.36 12.33 -5.76
C ARG A 143 -1.26 13.86 -5.74
N LEU A 144 -0.22 14.43 -6.39
CA LEU A 144 -0.05 15.89 -6.47
C LEU A 144 -1.11 16.57 -7.36
N GLY A 145 -1.73 15.83 -8.25
CA GLY A 145 -2.68 16.31 -9.25
C GLY A 145 -2.67 15.40 -10.47
N TRP A 146 -3.37 15.80 -11.54
CA TRP A 146 -3.41 15.04 -12.79
C TRP A 146 -2.08 15.10 -13.52
N ASP A 147 -1.56 16.29 -13.77
CA ASP A 147 -0.29 16.58 -14.44
C ASP A 147 0.43 17.78 -13.80
N LYS A 148 1.56 18.18 -14.38
CA LYS A 148 2.36 19.32 -13.86
C LYS A 148 1.64 20.67 -13.94
N GLY A 149 0.70 20.83 -14.86
CA GLY A 149 -0.08 22.06 -15.06
C GLY A 149 -1.31 22.13 -14.14
N SER A 150 -1.68 21.03 -13.49
CA SER A 150 -2.89 20.90 -12.68
C SER A 150 -2.60 20.30 -11.28
N ILE A 151 -1.48 20.72 -10.67
CA ILE A 151 -1.17 20.36 -9.28
C ILE A 151 -2.16 21.09 -8.35
N ASN A 152 -2.90 20.31 -7.56
CA ASN A 152 -3.93 20.81 -6.65
C ASN A 152 -3.92 20.11 -5.28
N CYS A 153 -2.86 19.37 -4.95
CA CYS A 153 -2.80 18.52 -3.75
C CYS A 153 -3.02 19.28 -2.43
N VAL A 154 -2.64 20.56 -2.35
CA VAL A 154 -2.79 21.36 -1.14
C VAL A 154 -4.27 21.69 -0.90
N GLU A 155 -4.95 22.24 -1.90
CA GLU A 155 -6.38 22.58 -1.80
C GLU A 155 -7.23 21.29 -1.69
N PHE A 156 -6.80 20.23 -2.36
CA PHE A 156 -7.44 18.91 -2.25
C PHE A 156 -7.34 18.34 -0.82
N ALA A 157 -6.18 18.48 -0.18
CA ALA A 157 -5.99 18.02 1.19
C ALA A 157 -6.88 18.79 2.18
N LYS A 158 -6.98 20.13 2.03
CA LYS A 158 -7.89 20.95 2.83
C LYS A 158 -9.35 20.52 2.67
N ALA A 159 -9.78 20.29 1.43
CA ALA A 159 -11.13 19.85 1.15
C ALA A 159 -11.42 18.46 1.77
N MET A 160 -10.44 17.54 1.79
CA MET A 160 -10.61 16.26 2.46
C MET A 160 -10.65 16.39 3.99
N GLU A 161 -9.85 17.29 4.59
CA GLU A 161 -9.92 17.60 6.00
C GLU A 161 -11.29 18.20 6.38
N GLU A 162 -11.80 19.16 5.61
CA GLU A 162 -13.12 19.77 5.79
C GLU A 162 -14.26 18.75 5.63
N ALA A 163 -14.12 17.77 4.72
CA ALA A 163 -15.05 16.66 4.57
C ALA A 163 -15.04 15.69 5.76
N GLY A 164 -14.04 15.78 6.66
CA GLY A 164 -13.95 14.96 7.86
C GLY A 164 -12.98 13.77 7.75
N ALA A 165 -12.06 13.76 6.80
CA ALA A 165 -11.01 12.72 6.73
C ALA A 165 -10.14 12.77 7.99
N ALA A 166 -9.82 11.59 8.55
CA ALA A 166 -9.00 11.47 9.75
C ALA A 166 -7.48 11.57 9.46
N ALA A 167 -7.04 11.33 8.23
CA ALA A 167 -5.68 11.56 7.74
C ALA A 167 -5.65 11.55 6.21
N VAL A 168 -4.56 12.08 5.64
CA VAL A 168 -4.31 12.03 4.20
C VAL A 168 -2.96 11.41 3.89
N ALA A 169 -2.89 10.55 2.84
CA ALA A 169 -1.65 10.01 2.31
C ALA A 169 -1.35 10.63 0.93
N VAL A 170 -0.21 11.30 0.79
CA VAL A 170 0.13 12.06 -0.41
C VAL A 170 1.30 11.43 -1.14
N HIS A 171 1.06 10.95 -2.37
CA HIS A 171 2.15 10.49 -3.24
C HIS A 171 2.75 11.68 -3.99
N GLY A 172 4.04 11.92 -3.81
CA GLY A 172 4.79 13.05 -4.38
C GLY A 172 4.96 13.02 -5.91
N ARG A 173 4.02 12.44 -6.65
CA ARG A 173 3.97 12.40 -8.13
C ARG A 173 2.58 12.74 -8.64
N THR A 174 2.50 13.31 -9.85
CA THR A 174 1.23 13.47 -10.55
C THR A 174 0.73 12.15 -11.15
N LYS A 175 -0.53 12.09 -11.59
CA LYS A 175 -1.08 10.91 -12.29
C LYS A 175 -0.29 10.59 -13.55
N VAL A 176 0.03 11.60 -14.37
CA VAL A 176 0.75 11.42 -15.64
C VAL A 176 2.18 10.91 -15.44
N GLN A 177 2.85 11.34 -14.38
CA GLN A 177 4.17 10.80 -14.03
C GLN A 177 4.14 9.30 -13.71
N MET A 178 3.02 8.75 -13.28
CA MET A 178 2.93 7.38 -12.77
C MET A 178 4.03 7.08 -11.74
N TYR A 179 5.16 6.52 -12.19
CA TYR A 179 6.34 6.20 -11.36
C TYR A 179 7.65 6.79 -11.92
N SER A 180 7.58 7.58 -13.00
CA SER A 180 8.77 8.19 -13.62
C SER A 180 9.31 9.36 -12.78
N GLY A 181 10.58 9.65 -12.98
CA GLY A 181 11.30 10.72 -12.27
C GLY A 181 11.36 10.49 -10.75
N THR A 182 11.52 11.56 -9.99
CA THR A 182 11.55 11.57 -8.51
C THR A 182 10.26 12.10 -7.93
N ALA A 183 9.89 11.62 -6.72
CA ALA A 183 8.79 12.17 -5.96
C ALA A 183 9.16 13.59 -5.49
N ASN A 184 8.27 14.54 -5.71
CA ASN A 184 8.45 15.89 -5.22
C ASN A 184 7.92 16.02 -3.79
N TRP A 185 8.83 16.05 -2.84
CA TRP A 185 8.51 16.15 -1.41
C TRP A 185 8.15 17.58 -0.97
N ASP A 186 8.47 18.61 -1.77
CA ASP A 186 8.07 20.00 -1.46
C ASP A 186 6.56 20.12 -1.38
N TRP A 187 5.83 19.51 -2.31
CA TRP A 187 4.37 19.51 -2.29
C TRP A 187 3.80 18.78 -1.08
N ILE A 188 4.43 17.68 -0.63
CA ILE A 188 4.01 16.98 0.59
C ILE A 188 4.20 17.90 1.82
N ARG A 189 5.32 18.64 1.86
CA ARG A 189 5.59 19.63 2.90
C ARG A 189 4.54 20.75 2.90
N GLU A 190 4.16 21.25 1.74
CA GLU A 190 3.11 22.28 1.64
C GLU A 190 1.73 21.73 2.06
N VAL A 191 1.39 20.50 1.72
CA VAL A 191 0.19 19.84 2.27
C VAL A 191 0.27 19.76 3.78
N LYS A 192 1.38 19.31 4.39
CA LYS A 192 1.51 19.23 5.86
C LYS A 192 1.35 20.56 6.55
N LYS A 193 1.81 21.65 5.95
CA LYS A 193 1.60 23.01 6.49
C LYS A 193 0.15 23.49 6.42
N ALA A 194 -0.62 22.96 5.47
CA ALA A 194 -1.94 23.44 5.14
C ALA A 194 -3.07 22.76 5.92
N VAL A 195 -2.83 21.56 6.46
CA VAL A 195 -3.82 20.78 7.20
C VAL A 195 -3.36 20.46 8.61
N LYS A 196 -4.32 20.20 9.51
CA LYS A 196 -4.08 19.85 10.92
C LYS A 196 -4.09 18.34 11.15
N ILE A 197 -4.82 17.61 10.30
CA ILE A 197 -4.88 16.15 10.37
C ILE A 197 -3.51 15.52 10.02
N PRO A 198 -3.22 14.28 10.46
CA PRO A 198 -2.01 13.57 10.10
C PRO A 198 -1.81 13.47 8.59
N VAL A 199 -0.57 13.69 8.15
CA VAL A 199 -0.13 13.53 6.75
C VAL A 199 0.83 12.38 6.65
N ILE A 200 0.55 11.44 5.74
CA ILE A 200 1.39 10.29 5.44
C ILE A 200 2.15 10.58 4.13
N ALA A 201 3.46 10.77 4.23
CA ALA A 201 4.32 11.06 3.08
C ALA A 201 4.62 9.79 2.29
N ASN A 202 4.33 9.79 0.98
CA ASN A 202 4.57 8.65 0.10
C ASN A 202 5.40 9.04 -1.13
N GLY A 203 6.41 8.24 -1.41
CA GLY A 203 7.25 8.32 -2.62
C GLY A 203 8.73 8.23 -2.32
N ASP A 204 9.40 7.31 -3.04
CA ASP A 204 10.85 7.12 -3.09
C ASP A 204 11.52 6.81 -1.74
N VAL A 205 10.85 6.00 -0.92
CA VAL A 205 11.43 5.33 0.24
C VAL A 205 11.88 3.94 -0.22
N PHE A 206 13.19 3.75 -0.43
CA PHE A 206 13.80 2.51 -0.92
C PHE A 206 14.86 1.93 0.01
N LYS A 207 15.29 2.68 1.02
CA LYS A 207 16.30 2.31 2.02
C LYS A 207 15.86 2.75 3.41
N GLY A 208 16.47 2.17 4.45
CA GLY A 208 16.18 2.52 5.83
C GLY A 208 16.29 4.01 6.13
N GLU A 209 17.33 4.67 5.59
CA GLU A 209 17.60 6.10 5.80
C GLU A 209 16.58 7.03 5.14
N ASP A 210 15.82 6.53 4.15
CA ASP A 210 14.87 7.36 3.43
C ASP A 210 13.66 7.74 4.30
N ALA A 211 13.27 6.89 5.27
CA ALA A 211 12.14 7.19 6.14
C ALA A 211 12.41 8.41 7.07
N PRO A 212 13.48 8.46 7.86
CA PRO A 212 13.77 9.67 8.62
C PRO A 212 14.02 10.89 7.72
N ARG A 213 14.58 10.70 6.53
CA ARG A 213 14.85 11.79 5.58
C ARG A 213 13.55 12.42 5.06
N ILE A 214 12.58 11.61 4.61
CA ILE A 214 11.30 12.14 4.11
C ILE A 214 10.51 12.81 5.23
N LEU A 215 10.46 12.22 6.43
CA LEU A 215 9.76 12.79 7.59
C LEU A 215 10.39 14.12 8.02
N LYS A 216 11.71 14.18 8.15
CA LYS A 216 12.43 15.42 8.48
C LYS A 216 12.23 16.51 7.44
N TYR A 217 12.24 16.15 6.16
CA TYR A 217 12.12 17.13 5.07
C TYR A 217 10.70 17.68 4.93
N THR A 218 9.70 16.82 5.04
CA THR A 218 8.29 17.18 4.79
C THR A 218 7.58 17.67 6.05
N GLY A 219 8.03 17.27 7.22
CA GLY A 219 7.31 17.44 8.48
C GLY A 219 6.09 16.53 8.62
N ALA A 220 5.91 15.57 7.70
CA ALA A 220 4.80 14.62 7.75
C ALA A 220 4.88 13.72 8.98
N ASP A 221 3.74 13.19 9.39
CA ASP A 221 3.59 12.41 10.62
C ASP A 221 4.01 10.95 10.43
N MET A 222 3.83 10.42 9.21
CA MET A 222 4.20 9.05 8.84
C MET A 222 4.83 8.98 7.45
N ALA A 223 5.64 7.94 7.22
CA ALA A 223 6.16 7.59 5.90
C ALA A 223 5.47 6.33 5.37
N MET A 224 4.95 6.39 4.13
CA MET A 224 4.36 5.23 3.45
C MET A 224 5.33 4.64 2.44
N ILE A 225 5.61 3.35 2.58
CA ILE A 225 6.51 2.60 1.72
C ILE A 225 5.69 1.85 0.68
N GLY A 226 5.94 2.17 -0.60
CA GLY A 226 5.39 1.45 -1.75
C GLY A 226 6.42 0.49 -2.33
N ARG A 227 6.91 0.79 -3.53
CA ARG A 227 7.86 -0.08 -4.29
C ARG A 227 9.13 -0.50 -3.54
N GLY A 228 9.49 0.20 -2.46
CA GLY A 228 10.63 -0.18 -1.63
C GLY A 228 10.51 -1.55 -0.97
N VAL A 229 9.28 -2.05 -0.78
CA VAL A 229 9.02 -3.37 -0.21
C VAL A 229 9.19 -4.54 -1.20
N PHE A 230 9.37 -4.28 -2.50
CA PHE A 230 9.45 -5.33 -3.51
C PHE A 230 10.62 -6.28 -3.25
N GLY A 231 10.32 -7.50 -2.78
CA GLY A 231 11.29 -8.50 -2.35
C GLY A 231 12.10 -8.11 -1.10
N ASN A 232 11.66 -7.07 -0.40
CA ASN A 232 12.31 -6.55 0.80
C ASN A 232 11.29 -6.10 1.86
N PRO A 233 10.55 -7.01 2.50
CA PRO A 233 9.69 -6.65 3.62
C PRO A 233 10.49 -6.13 4.82
N TRP A 234 11.76 -6.49 4.96
CA TRP A 234 12.68 -6.04 6.04
C TRP A 234 12.96 -4.54 6.01
N ILE A 235 12.58 -3.83 4.93
CA ILE A 235 12.70 -2.37 4.86
C ILE A 235 12.00 -1.68 6.05
N PHE A 236 10.95 -2.28 6.61
CA PHE A 236 10.29 -1.73 7.80
C PHE A 236 11.19 -1.79 9.03
N ALA A 237 11.86 -2.92 9.28
CA ALA A 237 12.84 -3.03 10.36
C ALA A 237 14.03 -2.08 10.15
N GLN A 238 14.48 -1.93 8.91
CA GLN A 238 15.55 -1.00 8.53
C GLN A 238 15.14 0.46 8.77
N CYS A 239 13.94 0.86 8.31
CA CYS A 239 13.41 2.20 8.53
C CYS A 239 13.18 2.49 10.02
N LYS A 240 12.65 1.52 10.77
CA LYS A 240 12.45 1.65 12.22
C LYS A 240 13.78 1.86 12.94
N ALA A 241 14.80 1.06 12.66
CA ALA A 241 16.13 1.23 13.24
C ALA A 241 16.71 2.63 12.92
N ALA A 242 16.57 3.10 11.67
CA ALA A 242 17.02 4.43 11.28
C ALA A 242 16.27 5.56 12.02
N LEU A 243 14.96 5.43 12.22
CA LEU A 243 14.15 6.38 12.98
C LEU A 243 14.54 6.44 14.46
N GLU A 244 14.94 5.32 15.01
CA GLU A 244 15.40 5.20 16.41
C GLU A 244 16.89 5.51 16.60
N GLY A 245 17.60 5.88 15.53
CA GLY A 245 19.05 6.17 15.56
C GLY A 245 19.91 4.92 15.86
N ARG A 246 19.37 3.73 15.63
CA ARG A 246 20.08 2.45 15.80
C ARG A 246 20.78 2.04 14.48
N PRO A 247 21.80 1.17 14.55
CA PRO A 247 22.39 0.59 13.35
C PRO A 247 21.32 -0.06 12.47
N ILE A 248 21.35 0.25 11.17
CA ILE A 248 20.40 -0.31 10.21
C ILE A 248 20.79 -1.76 9.92
N PRO A 249 19.88 -2.73 10.15
CA PRO A 249 20.18 -4.12 9.89
C PRO A 249 20.41 -4.38 8.38
N GLU A 250 21.32 -5.26 8.08
CA GLU A 250 21.52 -5.78 6.73
C GLU A 250 20.34 -6.64 6.29
N LEU A 251 20.23 -6.90 5.00
CA LEU A 251 19.28 -7.88 4.50
C LEU A 251 19.64 -9.27 5.01
N PRO A 252 18.68 -10.12 5.36
CA PRO A 252 18.95 -11.49 5.73
C PRO A 252 19.70 -12.27 4.64
N PRO A 253 20.42 -13.33 5.01
CA PRO A 253 21.02 -14.25 4.06
C PRO A 253 20.02 -14.74 3.02
N LEU A 254 20.48 -15.04 1.81
CA LEU A 254 19.61 -15.44 0.71
C LEU A 254 18.71 -16.63 1.05
N ALA A 255 19.22 -17.60 1.80
CA ALA A 255 18.45 -18.75 2.23
C ALA A 255 17.21 -18.36 3.04
N GLU A 256 17.34 -17.43 4.01
CA GLU A 256 16.23 -16.92 4.83
C GLU A 256 15.25 -16.08 3.98
N ARG A 257 15.76 -15.30 3.04
CA ARG A 257 14.92 -14.55 2.08
C ARG A 257 14.06 -15.49 1.23
N CYS A 258 14.62 -16.63 0.81
CA CYS A 258 13.90 -17.67 0.08
C CYS A 258 12.84 -18.34 0.97
N ASP A 259 13.13 -18.63 2.24
CA ASP A 259 12.15 -19.19 3.17
C ASP A 259 10.98 -18.24 3.42
N THR A 260 11.27 -16.95 3.57
CA THR A 260 10.24 -15.92 3.69
C THR A 260 9.36 -15.86 2.44
N ALA A 261 9.94 -15.96 1.24
CA ALA A 261 9.19 -16.00 -0.01
C ALA A 261 8.29 -17.25 -0.09
N VAL A 262 8.80 -18.44 0.27
CA VAL A 262 8.00 -19.67 0.31
C VAL A 262 6.83 -19.53 1.27
N ARG A 263 7.08 -19.08 2.50
CA ARG A 263 6.03 -18.83 3.50
C ARG A 263 4.96 -17.86 2.99
N GLN A 264 5.36 -16.79 2.31
CA GLN A 264 4.43 -15.84 1.69
C GLN A 264 3.51 -16.54 0.71
N PHE A 265 4.06 -17.37 -0.18
CA PHE A 265 3.26 -18.02 -1.23
C PHE A 265 2.37 -19.13 -0.69
N GLU A 266 2.80 -19.85 0.35
CA GLU A 266 1.97 -20.82 1.08
C GLU A 266 0.76 -20.13 1.75
N MET A 267 0.98 -18.99 2.42
CA MET A 267 -0.09 -18.19 3.02
C MET A 267 -1.03 -17.65 1.95
N ALA A 268 -0.51 -17.14 0.85
CA ALA A 268 -1.31 -16.67 -0.28
C ALA A 268 -2.13 -17.79 -0.91
N ALA A 269 -1.57 -19.00 -1.05
CA ALA A 269 -2.27 -20.17 -1.58
C ALA A 269 -3.44 -20.60 -0.68
N LYS A 270 -3.27 -20.54 0.64
CA LYS A 270 -4.36 -20.81 1.60
C LYS A 270 -5.49 -19.78 1.51
N ASN A 271 -5.15 -18.50 1.23
CA ASN A 271 -6.12 -17.40 1.21
C ASN A 271 -6.91 -17.31 -0.10
N LYS A 272 -6.22 -17.36 -1.26
CA LYS A 272 -6.82 -17.10 -2.59
C LYS A 272 -6.70 -18.26 -3.57
N GLY A 273 -6.23 -19.43 -3.11
CA GLY A 273 -6.02 -20.62 -3.91
C GLY A 273 -4.65 -20.66 -4.60
N GLU A 274 -4.11 -21.89 -4.73
CA GLU A 274 -2.75 -22.15 -5.23
C GLU A 274 -2.48 -21.55 -6.61
N LYS A 275 -3.43 -21.70 -7.53
CA LYS A 275 -3.28 -21.22 -8.92
C LYS A 275 -3.01 -19.70 -8.98
N ILE A 276 -3.79 -18.90 -8.25
CA ILE A 276 -3.65 -17.44 -8.24
C ILE A 276 -2.36 -17.06 -7.53
N ALA A 277 -2.10 -17.65 -6.36
CA ALA A 277 -0.89 -17.40 -5.59
C ALA A 277 0.38 -17.68 -6.39
N CYS A 278 0.45 -18.80 -7.11
CA CYS A 278 1.60 -19.17 -7.93
C CYS A 278 1.80 -18.26 -9.16
N LEU A 279 0.71 -17.76 -9.77
CA LEU A 279 0.81 -16.77 -10.85
C LEU A 279 1.41 -15.44 -10.36
N GLU A 280 1.03 -14.98 -9.19
CA GLU A 280 1.59 -13.76 -8.57
C GLU A 280 3.01 -13.98 -8.04
N ALA A 281 3.30 -15.17 -7.50
CA ALA A 281 4.63 -15.56 -7.05
C ALA A 281 5.70 -15.41 -8.14
N ARG A 282 5.38 -15.60 -9.42
CA ARG A 282 6.31 -15.41 -10.54
C ARG A 282 6.98 -14.04 -10.52
N LYS A 283 6.22 -13.00 -10.25
CA LYS A 283 6.72 -11.62 -10.18
C LYS A 283 7.37 -11.35 -8.82
N GLN A 284 6.71 -11.76 -7.75
CA GLN A 284 7.13 -11.45 -6.39
C GLN A 284 8.42 -12.18 -6.01
N TYR A 285 8.57 -13.44 -6.37
CA TYR A 285 9.79 -14.21 -6.08
C TYR A 285 11.02 -13.63 -6.80
N ALA A 286 10.86 -13.21 -8.06
CA ALA A 286 11.95 -12.57 -8.80
C ALA A 286 12.49 -11.31 -8.09
N TRP A 287 11.65 -10.59 -7.34
CA TRP A 287 12.09 -9.46 -6.54
C TRP A 287 12.95 -9.85 -5.34
N TYR A 288 12.67 -10.99 -4.68
CA TYR A 288 13.52 -11.51 -3.61
C TYR A 288 14.95 -11.83 -4.07
N LEU A 289 15.13 -12.10 -5.38
CA LEU A 289 16.43 -12.32 -6.01
C LEU A 289 17.07 -11.06 -6.60
N LYS A 290 16.55 -9.88 -6.28
CA LYS A 290 17.16 -8.62 -6.75
C LYS A 290 18.55 -8.45 -6.15
N GLY A 291 19.55 -8.19 -7.02
CA GLY A 291 20.94 -8.02 -6.61
C GLY A 291 21.71 -9.31 -6.32
N VAL A 292 21.09 -10.48 -6.45
CA VAL A 292 21.77 -11.77 -6.27
C VAL A 292 22.58 -12.11 -7.53
N PRO A 293 23.90 -12.31 -7.43
CA PRO A 293 24.73 -12.73 -8.54
C PRO A 293 24.24 -14.07 -9.11
N HIS A 294 24.40 -14.27 -10.42
CA HIS A 294 24.07 -15.52 -11.13
C HIS A 294 22.60 -16.00 -11.02
N ALA A 295 21.69 -15.17 -10.53
CA ALA A 295 20.28 -15.53 -10.37
C ALA A 295 19.48 -15.63 -11.69
N GLY A 296 20.08 -15.36 -12.85
CA GLY A 296 19.40 -15.34 -14.15
C GLY A 296 18.66 -16.63 -14.46
N TYR A 297 19.33 -17.76 -14.35
CA TYR A 297 18.73 -19.09 -14.55
C TYR A 297 17.48 -19.31 -13.68
N TYR A 298 17.56 -18.96 -12.39
CA TYR A 298 16.43 -19.14 -11.47
C TYR A 298 15.29 -18.18 -11.75
N LYS A 299 15.54 -16.97 -12.22
CA LYS A 299 14.49 -16.05 -12.66
C LYS A 299 13.71 -16.62 -13.86
N GLU A 300 14.37 -17.32 -14.78
CA GLU A 300 13.72 -18.03 -15.89
C GLU A 300 12.88 -19.23 -15.40
N GLN A 301 13.28 -19.92 -14.33
CA GLN A 301 12.46 -20.97 -13.71
C GLN A 301 11.26 -20.39 -12.95
N ILE A 302 11.45 -19.29 -12.24
CA ILE A 302 10.41 -18.61 -11.48
C ILE A 302 9.22 -18.21 -12.37
N VAL A 303 9.44 -17.70 -13.58
CA VAL A 303 8.33 -17.30 -14.48
C VAL A 303 7.50 -18.48 -14.98
N LYS A 304 7.95 -19.71 -14.77
CA LYS A 304 7.27 -20.95 -15.14
C LYS A 304 6.51 -21.61 -13.99
N ILE A 305 6.61 -21.09 -12.76
CA ILE A 305 5.93 -21.62 -11.57
C ILE A 305 4.42 -21.68 -11.81
N THR A 306 3.81 -22.82 -11.52
CA THR A 306 2.36 -23.05 -11.61
C THR A 306 1.77 -23.66 -10.35
N THR A 307 2.60 -24.29 -9.53
CA THR A 307 2.24 -24.99 -8.29
C THR A 307 3.20 -24.64 -7.16
N LEU A 308 2.81 -24.90 -5.90
CA LEU A 308 3.71 -24.78 -4.75
C LEU A 308 4.90 -25.75 -4.84
N GLU A 309 4.70 -26.93 -5.46
CA GLU A 309 5.81 -27.88 -5.71
C GLU A 309 6.88 -27.26 -6.61
N ASP A 310 6.47 -26.48 -7.62
CA ASP A 310 7.43 -25.71 -8.44
C ASP A 310 8.18 -24.68 -7.59
N VAL A 311 7.50 -24.00 -6.66
CA VAL A 311 8.13 -23.05 -5.73
C VAL A 311 9.19 -23.76 -4.90
N TYR A 312 8.87 -24.90 -4.30
CA TYR A 312 9.81 -25.68 -3.49
C TYR A 312 11.01 -26.16 -4.28
N ARG A 313 10.77 -26.70 -5.49
CA ARG A 313 11.83 -27.17 -6.39
C ARG A 313 12.79 -26.03 -6.76
N VAL A 314 12.26 -24.88 -7.16
CA VAL A 314 13.07 -23.72 -7.53
C VAL A 314 13.84 -23.21 -6.32
N THR A 315 13.20 -23.11 -5.16
CA THR A 315 13.83 -22.67 -3.90
C THR A 315 14.99 -23.60 -3.50
N LYS A 316 14.79 -24.92 -3.60
CA LYS A 316 15.86 -25.90 -3.29
C LYS A 316 17.07 -25.70 -4.21
N GLY A 317 16.83 -25.44 -5.50
CA GLY A 317 17.91 -25.12 -6.44
C GLY A 317 18.64 -23.83 -6.08
N ILE A 318 17.92 -22.74 -5.80
CA ILE A 318 18.49 -21.45 -5.38
C ILE A 318 19.39 -21.63 -4.15
N LYS A 319 18.88 -22.34 -3.12
CA LYS A 319 19.64 -22.57 -1.89
C LYS A 319 20.90 -23.42 -2.11
N ARG A 320 20.85 -24.38 -3.01
CA ARG A 320 22.00 -25.22 -3.34
C ARG A 320 23.10 -24.46 -4.09
N ASP A 321 22.72 -23.59 -5.04
CA ASP A 321 23.65 -23.06 -6.04
C ASP A 321 24.04 -21.60 -5.77
N LEU A 322 23.26 -20.83 -4.99
CA LEU A 322 23.46 -19.39 -4.77
C LEU A 322 23.63 -19.01 -3.30
N CYS A 323 23.38 -19.90 -2.35
CA CYS A 323 23.62 -19.71 -0.91
C CYS A 323 24.88 -20.50 -0.49
#